data_2d041e85d0de5b03f8d9c5e807c0a508
#
_entry.id   2d041e85d0de5b03f8d9c5e807c0a508
#
_cell.length_a   1.000
_cell.length_b   1.000
_cell.length_c   1.000
_cell.angle_alpha   90.00
_cell.angle_beta   90.00
_cell.angle_gamma   90.00
#
_symmetry.space_group_name_H-M   'P 1'
#
loop_
_entity.id
_entity.type
_entity.pdbx_description
1 polymer ?
#
loop_
_entity_poly.entity_id
_entity_poly.type
_entity_poly.pdbx_seq_one_letter_code
_entity_poly.pdbx_strand_id
1 'polypeptide(L)'
;MSNGTRTNFVVNEGVSEAATTGVDSAVERRFIGVAKLYGDAAYQQFQQATVVIAGLGGVGSWAAEALARSAIGHLVLIDFDHVSESNTNRQLPALEGEFGREKVVVMAERLMRINPGLRLTCHDAFLEPDNLALLLPPSAIVLDATDALETKIALAVWSVAKQQDLIMCGGVGGKTDPSCLRADDLGLAVQDPLLAKIRADLRKNHGFSRDLKKKMEIRAIYSKEPRMGKAIGGLACAGYGSAVTVTAGCGFLAAAEVLALISRRKAA
;
A
#
# COMPACT_ATOMS: atom_id res chain seq x y z
N MET A 1 16.30 -12.00 -23.88
CA MET A 1 14.96 -11.39 -23.78
C MET A 1 13.96 -12.53 -23.65
N SER A 2 13.74 -13.02 -22.43
CA SER A 2 12.77 -14.09 -22.17
C SER A 2 11.47 -13.44 -21.76
N ASN A 3 10.43 -13.60 -22.59
CA ASN A 3 9.05 -13.34 -22.22
C ASN A 3 8.66 -14.32 -21.09
N GLY A 4 9.02 -13.98 -19.83
CA GLY A 4 8.46 -14.66 -18.69
C GLY A 4 6.95 -14.39 -18.65
N THR A 5 6.17 -15.44 -18.61
CA THR A 5 4.71 -15.39 -18.44
C THR A 5 4.43 -14.65 -17.14
N ARG A 6 3.96 -13.40 -17.23
CA ARG A 6 3.58 -12.60 -16.06
C ARG A 6 2.36 -13.24 -15.41
N THR A 7 2.47 -13.57 -14.14
CA THR A 7 1.38 -14.21 -13.39
C THR A 7 0.36 -13.14 -13.01
N ASN A 8 -0.72 -13.05 -13.79
CA ASN A 8 -1.90 -12.27 -13.41
C ASN A 8 -2.99 -13.25 -13.02
N PHE A 9 -3.48 -13.17 -11.80
CA PHE A 9 -4.56 -14.04 -11.36
C PHE A 9 -5.54 -13.30 -10.44
N VAL A 10 -6.78 -13.77 -10.45
CA VAL A 10 -7.83 -13.30 -9.54
C VAL A 10 -8.24 -14.47 -8.66
N VAL A 11 -8.36 -14.21 -7.36
CA VAL A 11 -8.87 -15.16 -6.38
C VAL A 11 -10.21 -14.64 -5.86
N ASN A 12 -11.21 -15.53 -5.75
CA ASN A 12 -12.59 -15.20 -5.40
C ASN A 12 -13.26 -14.20 -6.37
N GLU A 13 -13.48 -14.61 -7.61
CA GLU A 13 -14.35 -13.92 -8.57
C GLU A 13 -15.83 -14.02 -8.18
N GLY A 14 -16.19 -13.45 -7.03
CA GLY A 14 -17.58 -13.45 -6.57
C GLY A 14 -18.05 -14.85 -6.11
N VAL A 15 -18.30 -15.02 -4.82
CA VAL A 15 -19.03 -16.20 -4.30
C VAL A 15 -20.43 -16.14 -4.90
N SER A 16 -20.84 -17.15 -5.70
CA SER A 16 -22.21 -17.25 -6.20
C SER A 16 -23.17 -17.26 -5.01
N GLU A 17 -24.31 -16.58 -5.11
CA GLU A 17 -25.33 -16.40 -4.07
C GLU A 17 -25.83 -17.68 -3.38
N ALA A 18 -25.47 -18.87 -3.86
CA ALA A 18 -26.00 -20.15 -3.36
C ALA A 18 -25.20 -20.79 -2.19
N ALA A 19 -24.03 -20.21 -1.77
CA ALA A 19 -23.21 -20.75 -0.68
C ALA A 19 -23.16 -19.87 0.58
N THR A 20 -24.05 -18.91 0.72
CA THR A 20 -23.90 -17.70 1.55
C THR A 20 -24.14 -17.91 3.05
N THR A 21 -24.95 -18.83 3.51
CA THR A 21 -25.44 -18.82 4.91
C THR A 21 -24.42 -19.27 5.98
N GLY A 22 -23.43 -20.08 5.64
CA GLY A 22 -22.45 -20.59 6.61
C GLY A 22 -21.12 -19.82 6.62
N VAL A 23 -20.68 -19.34 5.46
CA VAL A 23 -19.44 -18.57 5.31
C VAL A 23 -19.61 -17.15 5.86
N ASP A 24 -20.75 -16.51 5.60
CA ASP A 24 -21.05 -15.15 6.06
C ASP A 24 -20.98 -15.03 7.58
N SER A 25 -21.59 -15.95 8.34
CA SER A 25 -21.56 -15.89 9.80
C SER A 25 -20.15 -16.07 10.40
N ALA A 26 -19.29 -16.83 9.74
CA ALA A 26 -17.90 -17.03 10.17
C ALA A 26 -17.02 -15.83 9.83
N VAL A 27 -17.22 -15.19 8.68
CA VAL A 27 -16.54 -13.96 8.27
C VAL A 27 -16.98 -12.79 9.16
N GLU A 28 -18.29 -12.66 9.43
CA GLU A 28 -18.83 -11.66 10.35
C GLU A 28 -18.22 -11.75 11.75
N ARG A 29 -18.10 -12.95 12.31
CA ARG A 29 -17.46 -13.14 13.64
C ARG A 29 -16.00 -12.69 13.67
N ARG A 30 -15.26 -12.80 12.56
CA ARG A 30 -13.86 -12.36 12.48
C ARG A 30 -13.72 -10.85 12.60
N PHE A 31 -14.69 -10.09 12.08
CA PHE A 31 -14.59 -8.65 11.91
C PHE A 31 -15.57 -7.83 12.76
N ILE A 32 -16.32 -8.48 13.66
CA ILE A 32 -17.28 -7.80 14.54
C ILE A 32 -16.61 -6.69 15.39
N GLY A 33 -15.34 -6.84 15.74
CA GLY A 33 -14.57 -5.80 16.42
C GLY A 33 -14.35 -4.55 15.57
N VAL A 34 -14.19 -4.73 14.27
CA VAL A 34 -14.06 -3.62 13.31
C VAL A 34 -15.40 -2.90 13.17
N ALA A 35 -16.49 -3.64 13.00
CA ALA A 35 -17.84 -3.08 12.93
C ALA A 35 -18.20 -2.28 14.19
N LYS A 36 -17.89 -2.81 15.39
CA LYS A 36 -18.12 -2.11 16.66
C LYS A 36 -17.30 -0.82 16.79
N LEU A 37 -16.09 -0.79 16.25
CA LEU A 37 -15.19 0.37 16.37
C LEU A 37 -15.57 1.48 15.39
N TYR A 38 -15.87 1.14 14.13
CA TYR A 38 -16.12 2.10 13.06
C TYR A 38 -17.61 2.35 12.78
N GLY A 39 -18.48 1.50 13.30
CA GLY A 39 -19.91 1.50 13.01
C GLY A 39 -20.27 0.72 11.75
N ASP A 40 -21.54 0.29 11.65
CA ASP A 40 -22.01 -0.60 10.57
C ASP A 40 -21.89 0.05 9.18
N ALA A 41 -22.17 1.35 9.07
CA ALA A 41 -22.08 2.06 7.79
C ALA A 41 -20.64 2.07 7.23
N ALA A 42 -19.65 2.38 8.06
CA ALA A 42 -18.25 2.35 7.65
C ALA A 42 -17.78 0.92 7.36
N TYR A 43 -18.22 -0.05 8.16
CA TYR A 43 -17.92 -1.47 7.95
C TYR A 43 -18.42 -1.95 6.57
N GLN A 44 -19.64 -1.61 6.18
CA GLN A 44 -20.17 -1.92 4.85
C GLN A 44 -19.35 -1.25 3.74
N GLN A 45 -18.91 0.00 3.93
CA GLN A 45 -18.03 0.70 2.99
C GLN A 45 -16.67 -0.01 2.85
N PHE A 46 -16.11 -0.54 3.95
CA PHE A 46 -14.87 -1.34 3.90
C PHE A 46 -15.03 -2.58 3.04
N GLN A 47 -16.14 -3.30 3.20
CA GLN A 47 -16.44 -4.51 2.42
C GLN A 47 -16.65 -4.24 0.92
N GLN A 48 -17.07 -3.03 0.56
CA GLN A 48 -17.26 -2.61 -0.84
C GLN A 48 -16.01 -1.95 -1.44
N ALA A 49 -15.07 -1.52 -0.62
CA ALA A 49 -13.91 -0.77 -1.08
C ALA A 49 -12.92 -1.64 -1.87
N THR A 50 -12.31 -1.02 -2.89
CA THR A 50 -11.15 -1.54 -3.59
C THR A 50 -9.93 -0.71 -3.22
N VAL A 51 -8.87 -1.39 -2.77
CA VAL A 51 -7.58 -0.77 -2.45
C VAL A 51 -6.48 -1.43 -3.25
N VAL A 52 -5.72 -0.63 -3.98
CA VAL A 52 -4.50 -1.06 -4.67
C VAL A 52 -3.33 -0.90 -3.72
N ILE A 53 -2.49 -1.92 -3.61
CA ILE A 53 -1.22 -1.88 -2.89
C ILE A 53 -0.10 -2.05 -3.90
N ALA A 54 0.57 -0.96 -4.22
CA ALA A 54 1.73 -0.94 -5.08
C ALA A 54 3.00 -1.13 -4.23
N GLY A 55 3.66 -2.26 -4.41
CA GLY A 55 4.82 -2.69 -3.64
C GLY A 55 4.45 -3.48 -2.37
N LEU A 56 4.93 -4.73 -2.28
CA LEU A 56 4.73 -5.65 -1.14
C LEU A 56 6.02 -5.83 -0.32
N GLY A 57 6.80 -4.75 -0.22
CA GLY A 57 7.99 -4.68 0.60
C GLY A 57 7.70 -4.55 2.10
N GLY A 58 8.64 -3.94 2.84
CA GLY A 58 8.55 -3.78 4.30
C GLY A 58 7.42 -2.86 4.79
N VAL A 59 6.78 -2.09 3.92
CA VAL A 59 5.63 -1.23 4.24
C VAL A 59 4.34 -1.85 3.69
N GLY A 60 4.29 -2.13 2.38
CA GLY A 60 3.06 -2.55 1.72
C GLY A 60 2.57 -3.94 2.16
N SER A 61 3.45 -4.88 2.50
CA SER A 61 3.04 -6.20 3.00
C SER A 61 2.30 -6.09 4.34
N TRP A 62 2.74 -5.22 5.25
CA TRP A 62 2.06 -4.96 6.52
C TRP A 62 0.78 -4.16 6.35
N ALA A 63 0.75 -3.22 5.40
CA ALA A 63 -0.49 -2.52 5.06
C ALA A 63 -1.55 -3.48 4.50
N ALA A 64 -1.17 -4.41 3.60
CA ALA A 64 -2.04 -5.43 3.05
C ALA A 64 -2.65 -6.32 4.14
N GLU A 65 -1.82 -6.79 5.08
CA GLU A 65 -2.26 -7.56 6.25
C GLU A 65 -3.27 -6.78 7.09
N ALA A 66 -2.97 -5.51 7.41
CA ALA A 66 -3.85 -4.68 8.22
C ALA A 66 -5.20 -4.43 7.55
N LEU A 67 -5.22 -4.18 6.24
CA LEU A 67 -6.45 -3.96 5.47
C LEU A 67 -7.29 -5.24 5.35
N ALA A 68 -6.66 -6.40 5.13
CA ALA A 68 -7.36 -7.68 5.12
C ALA A 68 -8.01 -7.98 6.49
N ARG A 69 -7.31 -7.65 7.60
CA ARG A 69 -7.82 -7.76 8.98
C ARG A 69 -8.88 -6.73 9.33
N SER A 70 -9.04 -5.71 8.50
CA SER A 70 -10.05 -4.65 8.65
C SER A 70 -11.26 -4.84 7.72
N ALA A 71 -11.45 -6.03 7.17
CA ALA A 71 -12.58 -6.42 6.32
C ALA A 71 -12.66 -5.62 5.00
N ILE A 72 -11.54 -5.14 4.45
CA ILE A 72 -11.56 -4.60 3.08
C ILE A 72 -11.99 -5.69 2.13
N GLY A 73 -12.94 -5.37 1.23
CA GLY A 73 -13.55 -6.38 0.35
C GLY A 73 -12.74 -6.72 -0.89
N HIS A 74 -11.88 -5.81 -1.37
CA HIS A 74 -11.03 -6.07 -2.53
C HIS A 74 -9.66 -5.44 -2.38
N LEU A 75 -8.60 -6.24 -2.52
CA LEU A 75 -7.23 -5.78 -2.63
C LEU A 75 -6.66 -6.13 -4.01
N VAL A 76 -6.01 -5.15 -4.62
CA VAL A 76 -5.20 -5.33 -5.83
C VAL A 76 -3.74 -5.26 -5.41
N LEU A 77 -3.03 -6.34 -5.54
CA LEU A 77 -1.62 -6.47 -5.16
C LEU A 77 -0.74 -6.34 -6.40
N ILE A 78 0.22 -5.42 -6.38
CA ILE A 78 1.14 -5.19 -7.50
C ILE A 78 2.57 -5.21 -6.96
N ASP A 79 3.35 -6.21 -7.34
CA ASP A 79 4.78 -6.33 -7.01
C ASP A 79 5.42 -7.31 -7.99
N PHE A 80 6.64 -7.05 -8.44
CA PHE A 80 7.38 -7.90 -9.38
C PHE A 80 8.44 -8.78 -8.71
N ASP A 81 8.72 -8.50 -7.45
CA ASP A 81 9.82 -9.15 -6.74
C ASP A 81 9.45 -10.54 -6.24
N HIS A 82 10.50 -11.32 -6.01
CA HIS A 82 10.44 -12.58 -5.28
C HIS A 82 10.86 -12.38 -3.81
N VAL A 83 10.38 -13.27 -2.96
CA VAL A 83 10.78 -13.32 -1.54
C VAL A 83 12.27 -13.68 -1.45
N SER A 84 13.02 -12.92 -0.67
CA SER A 84 14.46 -13.12 -0.47
C SER A 84 14.80 -13.19 1.02
N GLU A 85 15.84 -13.94 1.38
CA GLU A 85 16.36 -14.03 2.75
C GLU A 85 16.68 -12.65 3.34
N SER A 86 17.23 -11.73 2.53
CA SER A 86 17.52 -10.35 2.94
C SER A 86 16.30 -9.52 3.28
N ASN A 87 15.10 -10.02 3.00
CA ASN A 87 13.83 -9.37 3.34
C ASN A 87 13.33 -9.71 4.75
N THR A 88 13.87 -10.76 5.38
CA THR A 88 13.39 -11.33 6.66
C THR A 88 13.29 -10.30 7.79
N ASN A 89 14.20 -9.32 7.82
CA ASN A 89 14.23 -8.31 8.88
C ASN A 89 13.06 -7.31 8.85
N ARG A 90 12.24 -7.29 7.75
CA ARG A 90 11.21 -6.26 7.61
C ARG A 90 9.98 -6.62 6.77
N GLN A 91 10.06 -7.61 5.87
CA GLN A 91 8.97 -7.97 4.97
C GLN A 91 8.19 -9.17 5.50
N LEU A 92 6.87 -9.04 5.56
CA LEU A 92 5.96 -10.04 6.12
C LEU A 92 6.02 -11.41 5.40
N PRO A 93 6.13 -11.50 4.05
CA PRO A 93 6.18 -12.78 3.35
C PRO A 93 7.51 -13.54 3.50
N ALA A 94 8.56 -12.89 4.06
CA ALA A 94 9.89 -13.50 4.13
C ALA A 94 10.00 -14.48 5.31
N LEU A 95 9.53 -15.69 5.08
CA LEU A 95 9.57 -16.82 6.00
C LEU A 95 10.36 -17.99 5.39
N GLU A 96 10.80 -18.90 6.26
CA GLU A 96 11.40 -20.16 5.81
C GLU A 96 10.40 -20.94 4.95
N GLY A 97 10.87 -21.47 3.81
CA GLY A 97 10.03 -22.15 2.83
C GLY A 97 9.36 -21.25 1.79
N GLU A 98 9.46 -19.92 1.93
CA GLU A 98 8.86 -18.95 1.00
C GLU A 98 9.91 -18.28 0.07
N PHE A 99 11.19 -18.46 0.33
CA PHE A 99 12.25 -17.83 -0.46
C PHE A 99 12.22 -18.28 -1.92
N GLY A 100 12.34 -17.33 -2.84
CA GLY A 100 12.29 -17.56 -4.28
C GLY A 100 10.87 -17.57 -4.87
N ARG A 101 9.80 -17.49 -4.06
CA ARG A 101 8.43 -17.38 -4.53
C ARG A 101 8.06 -15.92 -4.84
N GLU A 102 7.14 -15.70 -5.75
CA GLU A 102 6.59 -14.38 -6.05
C GLU A 102 5.90 -13.77 -4.81
N LYS A 103 6.23 -12.52 -4.46
CA LYS A 103 5.63 -11.86 -3.29
C LYS A 103 4.12 -11.76 -3.35
N VAL A 104 3.57 -11.51 -4.54
CA VAL A 104 2.11 -11.43 -4.74
C VAL A 104 1.41 -12.75 -4.41
N VAL A 105 2.03 -13.89 -4.76
CA VAL A 105 1.47 -15.23 -4.49
C VAL A 105 1.49 -15.52 -2.99
N VAL A 106 2.65 -15.35 -2.34
CA VAL A 106 2.80 -15.62 -0.90
C VAL A 106 1.86 -14.73 -0.07
N MET A 107 1.75 -13.46 -0.44
CA MET A 107 0.83 -12.55 0.24
C MET A 107 -0.63 -12.92 -0.02
N ALA A 108 -1.01 -13.30 -1.24
CA ALA A 108 -2.38 -13.71 -1.54
C ALA A 108 -2.82 -14.92 -0.69
N GLU A 109 -2.00 -15.96 -0.64
CA GLU A 109 -2.26 -17.15 0.20
C GLU A 109 -2.45 -16.78 1.67
N ARG A 110 -1.63 -15.89 2.18
CA ARG A 110 -1.72 -15.42 3.57
C ARG A 110 -3.00 -14.62 3.82
N LEU A 111 -3.32 -13.65 2.96
CA LEU A 111 -4.47 -12.78 3.12
C LEU A 111 -5.80 -13.54 3.03
N MET A 112 -5.88 -14.54 2.17
CA MET A 112 -7.04 -15.45 2.08
C MET A 112 -7.29 -16.25 3.36
N ARG A 113 -6.22 -16.62 4.07
CA ARG A 113 -6.36 -17.31 5.39
C ARG A 113 -6.86 -16.38 6.49
N ILE A 114 -6.64 -15.05 6.35
CA ILE A 114 -7.15 -14.03 7.28
C ILE A 114 -8.61 -13.71 6.96
N ASN A 115 -8.89 -13.37 5.71
CA ASN A 115 -10.23 -13.01 5.23
C ASN A 115 -10.61 -13.86 4.01
N PRO A 116 -11.29 -15.00 4.20
CA PRO A 116 -11.72 -15.87 3.11
C PRO A 116 -12.73 -15.20 2.15
N GLY A 117 -13.41 -14.14 2.57
CA GLY A 117 -14.31 -13.33 1.73
C GLY A 117 -13.61 -12.25 0.92
N LEU A 118 -12.30 -12.06 1.10
CA LEU A 118 -11.53 -11.06 0.39
C LEU A 118 -11.40 -11.43 -1.10
N ARG A 119 -11.74 -10.49 -1.99
CA ARG A 119 -11.38 -10.57 -3.40
C ARG A 119 -9.94 -10.09 -3.58
N LEU A 120 -9.14 -10.85 -4.30
CA LEU A 120 -7.75 -10.50 -4.61
C LEU A 120 -7.55 -10.47 -6.13
N THR A 121 -6.92 -9.40 -6.59
CA THR A 121 -6.35 -9.30 -7.94
C THR A 121 -4.85 -9.13 -7.78
N CYS A 122 -4.07 -10.01 -8.36
CA CYS A 122 -2.62 -10.04 -8.20
C CYS A 122 -1.93 -9.80 -9.54
N HIS A 123 -1.00 -8.87 -9.56
CA HIS A 123 -0.19 -8.56 -10.73
C HIS A 123 1.29 -8.71 -10.38
N ASP A 124 1.93 -9.73 -10.96
CA ASP A 124 3.38 -9.88 -10.97
C ASP A 124 3.96 -8.93 -12.03
N ALA A 125 4.07 -7.65 -11.67
CA ALA A 125 4.45 -6.59 -12.60
C ALA A 125 5.08 -5.41 -11.87
N PHE A 126 5.99 -4.70 -12.54
CA PHE A 126 6.34 -3.33 -12.17
C PHE A 126 5.18 -2.39 -12.49
N LEU A 127 4.90 -1.47 -11.58
CA LEU A 127 3.98 -0.37 -11.85
C LEU A 127 4.77 0.77 -12.51
N GLU A 128 4.42 1.06 -13.74
CA GLU A 128 5.10 2.02 -14.61
C GLU A 128 4.08 3.01 -15.20
N PRO A 129 4.50 4.21 -15.67
CA PRO A 129 3.59 5.21 -16.24
C PRO A 129 2.67 4.66 -17.32
N ASP A 130 3.17 3.75 -18.16
CA ASP A 130 2.48 3.24 -19.33
C ASP A 130 1.40 2.17 -19.00
N ASN A 131 1.45 1.58 -17.79
CA ASN A 131 0.51 0.54 -17.39
C ASN A 131 -0.47 0.94 -16.28
N LEU A 132 -0.41 2.18 -15.78
CA LEU A 132 -1.30 2.65 -14.71
C LEU A 132 -2.77 2.46 -15.07
N ALA A 133 -3.16 2.81 -16.31
CA ALA A 133 -4.54 2.68 -16.77
C ALA A 133 -5.04 1.22 -16.82
N LEU A 134 -4.14 0.27 -16.98
CA LEU A 134 -4.44 -1.15 -17.02
C LEU A 134 -4.54 -1.75 -15.62
N LEU A 135 -3.65 -1.33 -14.71
CA LEU A 135 -3.45 -1.97 -13.39
C LEU A 135 -4.22 -1.29 -12.27
N LEU A 136 -4.64 -0.03 -12.45
CA LEU A 136 -5.36 0.73 -11.42
C LEU A 136 -6.86 0.77 -11.73
N PRO A 137 -7.71 0.03 -10.99
CA PRO A 137 -9.15 0.11 -11.17
C PRO A 137 -9.66 1.53 -10.89
N PRO A 138 -10.65 2.02 -11.66
CA PRO A 138 -11.31 3.29 -11.38
C PRO A 138 -11.87 3.32 -9.95
N SER A 139 -11.79 4.48 -9.30
CA SER A 139 -12.31 4.71 -7.94
C SER A 139 -11.63 3.92 -6.81
N ALA A 140 -10.61 3.09 -7.11
CA ALA A 140 -9.80 2.45 -6.08
C ALA A 140 -8.96 3.47 -5.32
N ILE A 141 -8.71 3.22 -4.03
CA ILE A 141 -7.69 3.96 -3.28
C ILE A 141 -6.35 3.32 -3.61
N VAL A 142 -5.36 4.13 -3.98
CA VAL A 142 -4.00 3.64 -4.25
C VAL A 142 -3.12 3.89 -3.03
N LEU A 143 -2.55 2.84 -2.47
CA LEU A 143 -1.51 2.89 -1.45
C LEU A 143 -0.17 2.57 -2.14
N ASP A 144 0.64 3.59 -2.29
CA ASP A 144 1.95 3.50 -2.92
C ASP A 144 3.04 3.25 -1.86
N ALA A 145 3.52 2.03 -1.79
CA ALA A 145 4.62 1.57 -0.96
C ALA A 145 5.86 1.15 -1.78
N THR A 146 5.95 1.62 -3.03
CA THR A 146 7.13 1.42 -3.88
C THR A 146 8.31 2.29 -3.41
N ASP A 147 9.49 2.06 -3.93
CA ASP A 147 10.68 2.89 -3.69
C ASP A 147 11.20 3.58 -4.96
N ALA A 148 10.52 3.37 -6.09
CA ALA A 148 10.87 3.92 -7.39
C ALA A 148 10.37 5.37 -7.53
N LEU A 149 11.29 6.29 -7.79
CA LEU A 149 11.00 7.73 -7.93
C LEU A 149 10.01 7.99 -9.08
N GLU A 150 10.24 7.38 -10.24
CA GLU A 150 9.43 7.58 -11.45
C GLU A 150 8.01 7.09 -11.26
N THR A 151 7.83 5.91 -10.68
CA THR A 151 6.52 5.35 -10.34
C THR A 151 5.73 6.26 -9.40
N LYS A 152 6.38 6.78 -8.35
CA LYS A 152 5.73 7.70 -7.41
C LYS A 152 5.31 9.02 -8.05
N ILE A 153 6.13 9.58 -8.92
CA ILE A 153 5.78 10.79 -9.68
C ILE A 153 4.59 10.49 -10.61
N ALA A 154 4.64 9.38 -11.34
CA ALA A 154 3.56 8.99 -12.25
C ALA A 154 2.23 8.78 -11.49
N LEU A 155 2.25 8.10 -10.34
CA LEU A 155 1.09 7.93 -9.47
C LEU A 155 0.53 9.25 -8.94
N ALA A 156 1.41 10.19 -8.56
CA ALA A 156 1.01 11.53 -8.12
C ALA A 156 0.29 12.30 -9.23
N VAL A 157 0.85 12.31 -10.43
CA VAL A 157 0.25 12.95 -11.61
C VAL A 157 -1.07 12.29 -11.99
N TRP A 158 -1.09 10.95 -12.01
CA TRP A 158 -2.29 10.15 -12.30
C TRP A 158 -3.41 10.44 -11.31
N SER A 159 -3.11 10.43 -10.00
CA SER A 159 -4.12 10.61 -8.96
C SER A 159 -4.84 11.96 -9.10
N VAL A 160 -4.12 13.03 -9.36
CA VAL A 160 -4.69 14.36 -9.59
C VAL A 160 -5.50 14.39 -10.88
N ALA A 161 -4.96 13.86 -11.99
CA ALA A 161 -5.64 13.85 -13.29
C ALA A 161 -6.93 13.01 -13.29
N LYS A 162 -6.97 11.93 -12.53
CA LYS A 162 -8.11 11.00 -12.42
C LYS A 162 -8.99 11.23 -11.19
N GLN A 163 -8.65 12.20 -10.34
CA GLN A 163 -9.32 12.41 -9.05
C GLN A 163 -9.39 11.12 -8.22
N GLN A 164 -8.31 10.36 -8.24
CA GLN A 164 -8.17 9.08 -7.54
C GLN A 164 -7.36 9.27 -6.26
N ASP A 165 -7.89 8.78 -5.15
CA ASP A 165 -7.22 8.91 -3.86
C ASP A 165 -5.89 8.16 -3.82
N LEU A 166 -4.83 8.87 -3.41
CA LEU A 166 -3.47 8.36 -3.29
C LEU A 166 -2.92 8.57 -1.88
N ILE A 167 -2.44 7.49 -1.27
CA ILE A 167 -1.63 7.51 -0.06
C ILE A 167 -0.23 7.06 -0.45
N MET A 168 0.75 7.96 -0.32
CA MET A 168 2.13 7.75 -0.74
C MET A 168 3.04 7.53 0.47
N CYS A 169 3.69 6.39 0.57
CA CYS A 169 4.67 6.13 1.61
C CYS A 169 6.06 6.64 1.19
N GLY A 170 6.72 7.34 2.09
CA GLY A 170 8.10 7.78 1.94
C GLY A 170 9.12 6.69 2.26
N GLY A 171 10.39 7.08 2.29
CA GLY A 171 11.50 6.19 2.62
C GLY A 171 11.74 6.08 4.11
N VAL A 172 11.51 4.90 4.68
CA VAL A 172 11.69 4.62 6.13
C VAL A 172 13.02 3.92 6.47
N GLY A 173 13.91 3.75 5.49
CA GLY A 173 15.27 3.27 5.74
C GLY A 173 16.12 4.26 6.55
N GLY A 174 16.97 3.75 7.45
CA GLY A 174 17.80 4.55 8.37
C GLY A 174 17.01 5.23 9.49
N LYS A 175 15.83 4.71 9.83
CA LYS A 175 14.93 5.16 10.90
C LYS A 175 14.77 4.05 11.93
N THR A 176 14.64 4.42 13.19
CA THR A 176 14.55 3.49 14.33
C THR A 176 13.36 3.75 15.25
N ASP A 177 12.83 4.97 15.25
CA ASP A 177 11.74 5.40 16.13
C ASP A 177 10.39 5.44 15.39
N PRO A 178 9.48 4.45 15.62
CA PRO A 178 8.17 4.44 15.02
C PRO A 178 7.27 5.58 15.54
N SER A 179 7.55 6.18 16.69
CA SER A 179 6.78 7.31 17.24
C SER A 179 6.93 8.60 16.42
N CYS A 180 7.98 8.65 15.58
CA CYS A 180 8.23 9.74 14.65
C CYS A 180 7.44 9.66 13.33
N LEU A 181 6.67 8.58 13.12
CA LEU A 181 5.82 8.44 11.93
C LEU A 181 4.69 9.46 11.89
N ARG A 182 4.42 10.00 10.72
CA ARG A 182 3.38 11.02 10.46
C ARG A 182 2.66 10.75 9.17
N ALA A 183 1.42 11.23 9.13
CA ALA A 183 0.57 11.25 7.96
C ALA A 183 0.12 12.70 7.72
N ASP A 184 0.64 13.33 6.68
CA ASP A 184 0.36 14.73 6.34
C ASP A 184 0.18 14.89 4.83
N ASP A 185 -0.12 16.11 4.36
CA ASP A 185 0.00 16.45 2.94
C ASP A 185 1.45 16.30 2.47
N LEU A 186 1.65 15.80 1.25
CA LEU A 186 2.98 15.63 0.66
C LEU A 186 3.81 16.93 0.73
N GLY A 187 3.16 18.09 0.59
CA GLY A 187 3.80 19.40 0.69
C GLY A 187 4.47 19.67 2.04
N LEU A 188 4.01 19.01 3.11
CA LEU A 188 4.47 19.20 4.50
C LEU A 188 5.48 18.14 4.95
N ALA A 189 5.72 17.08 4.16
CA ALA A 189 6.63 16.01 4.52
C ALA A 189 8.07 16.54 4.70
N VAL A 190 8.70 16.17 5.81
CA VAL A 190 10.06 16.58 6.18
C VAL A 190 10.95 15.36 6.44
N GLN A 191 12.27 15.55 6.48
CA GLN A 191 13.27 14.49 6.77
C GLN A 191 13.17 13.26 5.85
N ASP A 192 12.60 13.43 4.64
CA ASP A 192 12.48 12.39 3.62
C ASP A 192 13.01 12.87 2.27
N PRO A 193 14.23 12.48 1.90
CA PRO A 193 14.84 12.88 0.64
C PRO A 193 14.11 12.38 -0.61
N LEU A 194 13.42 11.23 -0.54
CA LEU A 194 12.64 10.70 -1.66
C LEU A 194 11.43 11.59 -1.92
N LEU A 195 10.62 11.85 -0.88
CA LEU A 195 9.47 12.74 -0.98
C LEU A 195 9.88 14.18 -1.34
N ALA A 196 11.04 14.65 -0.88
CA ALA A 196 11.57 15.96 -1.27
C ALA A 196 11.87 16.06 -2.78
N LYS A 197 12.46 15.01 -3.37
CA LYS A 197 12.70 14.92 -4.81
C LYS A 197 11.40 14.88 -5.61
N ILE A 198 10.43 14.08 -5.15
CA ILE A 198 9.10 13.99 -5.76
C ILE A 198 8.43 15.38 -5.77
N ARG A 199 8.38 16.07 -4.63
CA ARG A 199 7.82 17.43 -4.57
C ARG A 199 8.51 18.41 -5.52
N ALA A 200 9.84 18.35 -5.59
CA ALA A 200 10.61 19.21 -6.48
C ALA A 200 10.27 18.95 -7.95
N ASP A 201 10.18 17.69 -8.34
CA ASP A 201 9.84 17.29 -9.70
C ASP A 201 8.41 17.67 -10.07
N LEU A 202 7.42 17.34 -9.22
CA LEU A 202 6.01 17.67 -9.42
C LEU A 202 5.79 19.18 -9.63
N ARG A 203 6.51 20.02 -8.85
CA ARG A 203 6.45 21.48 -8.99
C ARG A 203 7.15 22.00 -10.24
N LYS A 204 8.23 21.34 -10.65
CA LYS A 204 9.03 21.78 -11.81
C LYS A 204 8.42 21.35 -13.13
N ASN A 205 7.95 20.10 -13.21
CA ASN A 205 7.65 19.45 -14.47
C ASN A 205 6.15 19.14 -14.67
N HIS A 206 5.34 19.10 -13.59
CA HIS A 206 3.96 18.60 -13.65
C HIS A 206 2.90 19.61 -13.18
N GLY A 207 3.23 20.89 -13.13
CA GLY A 207 2.25 21.96 -12.88
C GLY A 207 1.74 22.08 -11.44
N PHE A 208 2.30 21.33 -10.49
CA PHE A 208 1.94 21.48 -9.08
C PHE A 208 2.36 22.85 -8.55
N SER A 209 1.54 23.39 -7.63
CA SER A 209 1.76 24.74 -7.10
C SER A 209 3.15 24.87 -6.44
N ARG A 210 3.85 25.98 -6.79
CA ARG A 210 5.08 26.39 -6.14
C ARG A 210 4.84 27.13 -4.83
N ASP A 211 3.59 27.54 -4.57
CA ASP A 211 3.19 28.15 -3.31
C ASP A 211 3.19 27.09 -2.20
N LEU A 212 4.08 27.23 -1.23
CA LEU A 212 4.25 26.31 -0.12
C LEU A 212 3.05 26.28 0.84
N LYS A 213 2.15 27.26 0.75
CA LYS A 213 0.90 27.31 1.54
C LYS A 213 -0.22 26.49 0.93
N LYS A 214 -0.13 26.17 -0.36
CA LYS A 214 -1.11 25.32 -1.05
C LYS A 214 -0.77 23.86 -0.84
N LYS A 215 -1.78 23.07 -0.46
CA LYS A 215 -1.68 21.63 -0.36
C LYS A 215 -1.41 21.02 -1.74
N MET A 216 -0.72 19.88 -1.75
CA MET A 216 -0.53 19.06 -2.95
C MET A 216 -1.66 18.03 -3.11
N GLU A 217 -2.52 17.89 -2.09
CA GLU A 217 -3.67 16.99 -2.04
C GLU A 217 -3.32 15.50 -2.20
N ILE A 218 -2.08 15.18 -1.86
CA ILE A 218 -1.57 13.81 -1.80
C ILE A 218 -1.22 13.52 -0.35
N ARG A 219 -1.83 12.48 0.21
CA ARG A 219 -1.52 12.03 1.57
C ARG A 219 -0.18 11.32 1.58
N ALA A 220 0.76 11.78 2.40
CA ALA A 220 2.08 11.18 2.53
C ALA A 220 2.29 10.59 3.92
N ILE A 221 2.84 9.38 3.98
CA ILE A 221 3.27 8.71 5.21
C ILE A 221 4.79 8.75 5.27
N TYR A 222 5.34 9.33 6.33
CA TYR A 222 6.78 9.54 6.46
C TYR A 222 7.21 9.58 7.92
N SER A 223 8.53 9.55 8.19
CA SER A 223 9.07 9.75 9.54
C SER A 223 9.76 11.11 9.66
N LYS A 224 9.47 11.84 10.74
CA LYS A 224 10.18 13.09 11.12
C LYS A 224 11.58 12.83 11.68
N GLU A 225 11.90 11.59 11.98
CA GLU A 225 13.23 11.23 12.49
C GLU A 225 14.30 11.58 11.44
N PRO A 226 15.39 12.25 11.80
CA PRO A 226 16.54 12.38 10.91
C PRO A 226 17.07 11.01 10.52
N ARG A 227 17.45 10.85 9.25
CA ARG A 227 18.00 9.57 8.77
C ARG A 227 19.37 9.32 9.41
N MET A 228 19.55 8.12 10.01
CA MET A 228 20.84 7.70 10.56
C MET A 228 21.67 6.95 9.52
N GLY A 229 23.01 7.10 9.65
CA GLY A 229 23.99 6.39 8.82
C GLY A 229 24.25 7.05 7.46
N LYS A 230 25.24 6.49 6.76
CA LYS A 230 25.56 6.84 5.36
C LYS A 230 25.02 5.74 4.46
N ALA A 231 24.40 6.11 3.34
CA ALA A 231 23.96 5.15 2.34
C ALA A 231 25.17 4.37 1.78
N ILE A 232 25.08 3.06 1.80
CA ILE A 232 25.97 2.19 1.04
C ILE A 232 25.20 1.84 -0.24
N GLY A 233 25.41 2.65 -1.30
CA GLY A 233 24.73 2.48 -2.59
C GLY A 233 23.29 3.05 -2.63
N GLY A 234 23.04 4.03 -3.48
CA GLY A 234 21.74 4.55 -3.86
C GLY A 234 20.85 5.17 -2.76
N LEU A 235 19.67 5.65 -3.17
CA LEU A 235 18.66 6.25 -2.28
C LEU A 235 17.68 5.23 -1.69
N ALA A 236 17.73 3.99 -2.12
CA ALA A 236 16.83 2.93 -1.69
C ALA A 236 17.01 2.57 -0.21
N CYS A 237 15.93 2.13 0.43
CA CYS A 237 15.92 1.70 1.84
C CYS A 237 17.01 0.66 2.16
N ALA A 238 17.38 -0.17 1.18
CA ALA A 238 18.43 -1.17 1.30
C ALA A 238 19.83 -0.59 1.65
N GLY A 239 20.12 0.64 1.23
CA GLY A 239 21.42 1.28 1.48
C GLY A 239 21.63 1.79 2.91
N TYR A 240 20.56 1.95 3.70
CA TYR A 240 20.62 2.51 5.06
C TYR A 240 20.31 1.51 6.16
N GLY A 241 19.90 0.32 5.81
CA GLY A 241 19.31 -0.61 6.77
C GLY A 241 17.87 -0.21 7.16
N SER A 242 17.14 -1.15 7.72
CA SER A 242 15.75 -0.94 8.14
C SER A 242 15.37 -1.93 9.24
N ALA A 243 14.39 -1.57 10.05
CA ALA A 243 13.83 -2.42 11.08
C ALA A 243 12.32 -2.57 10.89
N VAL A 244 11.80 -3.75 11.20
CA VAL A 244 10.36 -4.05 11.09
C VAL A 244 9.51 -3.09 11.90
N THR A 245 9.96 -2.64 13.06
CA THR A 245 9.23 -1.71 13.94
C THR A 245 8.82 -0.42 13.23
N VAL A 246 9.68 0.11 12.36
CA VAL A 246 9.39 1.34 11.61
C VAL A 246 8.67 1.03 10.31
N THR A 247 9.10 -0.01 9.57
CA THR A 247 8.49 -0.34 8.29
C THR A 247 7.05 -0.84 8.47
N ALA A 248 6.79 -1.73 9.43
CA ALA A 248 5.45 -2.18 9.76
C ALA A 248 4.59 -1.04 10.34
N GLY A 249 5.18 -0.22 11.22
CA GLY A 249 4.49 0.97 11.75
C GLY A 249 4.04 1.93 10.63
N CYS A 250 4.88 2.15 9.61
CA CYS A 250 4.52 2.91 8.42
C CYS A 250 3.36 2.24 7.65
N GLY A 251 3.41 0.92 7.46
CA GLY A 251 2.34 0.15 6.82
C GLY A 251 1.01 0.22 7.59
N PHE A 252 1.05 0.11 8.92
CA PHE A 252 -0.15 0.25 9.75
C PHE A 252 -0.73 1.67 9.72
N LEU A 253 0.12 2.70 9.75
CA LEU A 253 -0.34 4.09 9.62
C LEU A 253 -0.95 4.34 8.24
N ALA A 254 -0.35 3.82 7.18
CA ALA A 254 -0.90 3.91 5.83
C ALA A 254 -2.26 3.21 5.71
N ALA A 255 -2.40 2.01 6.29
CA ALA A 255 -3.68 1.30 6.34
C ALA A 255 -4.74 2.08 7.15
N ALA A 256 -4.36 2.68 8.28
CA ALA A 256 -5.26 3.52 9.08
C ALA A 256 -5.77 4.74 8.29
N GLU A 257 -4.92 5.38 7.48
CA GLU A 257 -5.32 6.48 6.60
C GLU A 257 -6.28 6.01 5.50
N VAL A 258 -6.09 4.81 4.93
CA VAL A 258 -7.05 4.20 3.99
C VAL A 258 -8.41 4.03 4.66
N LEU A 259 -8.46 3.41 5.84
CA LEU A 259 -9.71 3.19 6.58
C LEU A 259 -10.40 4.51 6.95
N ALA A 260 -9.62 5.50 7.41
CA ALA A 260 -10.13 6.83 7.72
C ALA A 260 -10.69 7.55 6.49
N LEU A 261 -10.08 7.36 5.32
CA LEU A 261 -10.55 7.93 4.07
C LEU A 261 -11.89 7.30 3.66
N ILE A 262 -12.00 5.96 3.70
CA ILE A 262 -13.22 5.25 3.35
C ILE A 262 -14.37 5.65 4.30
N SER A 263 -14.11 5.67 5.63
CA SER A 263 -15.14 5.97 6.62
C SER A 263 -15.67 7.41 6.57
N ARG A 264 -14.94 8.33 5.93
CA ARG A 264 -15.37 9.72 5.72
C ARG A 264 -16.16 9.93 4.41
N ARG A 265 -16.12 8.96 3.48
CA ARG A 265 -16.91 9.02 2.26
C ARG A 265 -18.38 8.92 2.68
N LYS A 266 -19.22 9.90 2.26
CA LYS A 266 -20.66 9.79 2.47
C LYS A 266 -21.16 8.55 1.73
N ALA A 267 -22.05 7.80 2.34
CA ALA A 267 -22.78 6.75 1.62
C ALA A 267 -23.45 7.41 0.41
N ALA A 268 -23.15 6.90 -0.79
CA ALA A 268 -23.73 7.39 -2.03
C ALA A 268 -25.22 6.97 -2.14
#